data_c5663aea0e4023d4375303a1ba551943
#
_entry.id   c5663aea0e4023d4375303a1ba551943
#
_cell.length_a   1.000
_cell.length_b   1.000
_cell.length_c   1.000
_cell.angle_alpha   90.00
_cell.angle_beta   90.00
_cell.angle_gamma   90.00
#
_symmetry.space_group_name_H-M   'P 1'
#
loop_
_entity.id
_entity.type
_entity.pdbx_description
1 polymer ?
#
loop_
_entity_poly.entity_id
_entity_poly.type
_entity_poly.pdbx_seq_one_letter_code
_entity_poly.pdbx_strand_id
1 'polypeptide(L)'
;MTDERLDSLTERLTTLIPNAQTDAVQILLEQSEQDFLSACNRADVPEAANGLLMQMAACRYNQLGAEGLSSQSFSGTSESLLSDWPETIKRGLQRFRKVRLL
;
A
#
# COMPACT_ATOMS: atom_id res chain seq x y z
N MET A 1 -0.46 -10.24 7.48
CA MET A 1 -1.26 -9.31 8.29
C MET A 1 -2.55 -10.01 8.69
N THR A 2 -2.98 -9.83 9.92
CA THR A 2 -4.21 -10.47 10.40
C THR A 2 -5.45 -9.78 9.83
N ASP A 3 -6.56 -10.51 9.80
CA ASP A 3 -7.82 -9.95 9.30
C ASP A 3 -8.27 -8.78 10.17
N GLU A 4 -8.08 -8.88 11.49
CA GLU A 4 -8.45 -7.80 12.40
C GLU A 4 -7.66 -6.52 12.12
N ARG A 5 -6.38 -6.68 11.83
CA ARG A 5 -5.52 -5.54 11.52
C ARG A 5 -5.92 -4.91 10.19
N LEU A 6 -6.21 -5.74 9.20
CA LEU A 6 -6.66 -5.26 7.90
C LEU A 6 -7.97 -4.50 8.03
N ASP A 7 -8.92 -5.04 8.82
CA ASP A 7 -10.20 -4.37 9.04
C ASP A 7 -10.02 -3.03 9.73
N SER A 8 -9.13 -2.97 10.71
CA SER A 8 -8.84 -1.73 11.43
C SER A 8 -8.27 -0.67 10.51
N LEU A 9 -7.32 -1.05 9.66
CA LEU A 9 -6.72 -0.11 8.71
C LEU A 9 -7.73 0.33 7.66
N THR A 10 -8.57 -0.58 7.20
CA THR A 10 -9.62 -0.28 6.24
C THR A 10 -10.59 0.75 6.82
N GLU A 11 -11.01 0.55 8.06
CA GLU A 11 -11.93 1.47 8.72
C GLU A 11 -11.32 2.86 8.87
N ARG A 12 -10.07 2.92 9.32
CA ARG A 12 -9.37 4.19 9.48
C ARG A 12 -9.24 4.93 8.16
N LEU A 13 -8.86 4.21 7.13
CA LEU A 13 -8.63 4.84 5.83
C LEU A 13 -9.94 5.29 5.20
N THR A 14 -11.00 4.51 5.36
CA THR A 14 -12.32 4.87 4.87
C THR A 14 -12.82 6.14 5.56
N THR A 15 -12.51 6.30 6.83
CA THR A 15 -12.86 7.51 7.57
C THR A 15 -12.12 8.74 7.05
N LEU A 16 -10.87 8.57 6.64
CA LEU A 16 -10.03 9.68 6.20
C LEU A 16 -10.30 10.11 4.76
N ILE A 17 -10.75 9.21 3.91
CA ILE A 17 -10.98 9.50 2.50
C ILE A 17 -12.48 9.73 2.28
N PRO A 18 -12.88 10.96 1.89
CA PRO A 18 -14.30 11.24 1.62
C PRO A 18 -14.84 10.36 0.49
N ASN A 19 -16.01 9.80 0.69
CA ASN A 19 -16.70 8.99 -0.30
C ASN A 19 -15.94 7.72 -0.68
N ALA A 20 -15.05 7.25 0.17
CA ALA A 20 -14.29 6.04 -0.09
C ALA A 20 -15.20 4.82 0.00
N GLN A 21 -15.02 3.91 -0.95
CA GLN A 21 -15.71 2.62 -0.93
C GLN A 21 -14.88 1.64 -0.11
N THR A 22 -15.50 1.05 0.89
CA THR A 22 -14.80 0.15 1.82
C THR A 22 -14.14 -1.02 1.09
N ASP A 23 -14.86 -1.62 0.15
CA ASP A 23 -14.31 -2.77 -0.58
C ASP A 23 -13.06 -2.40 -1.38
N ALA A 24 -13.08 -1.24 -2.03
CA ALA A 24 -11.94 -0.77 -2.79
C ALA A 24 -10.75 -0.49 -1.88
N VAL A 25 -10.99 0.16 -0.75
CA VAL A 25 -9.94 0.47 0.21
C VAL A 25 -9.31 -0.81 0.74
N GLN A 26 -10.12 -1.81 1.05
CA GLN A 26 -9.62 -3.09 1.56
C GLN A 26 -8.72 -3.78 0.52
N ILE A 27 -9.13 -3.81 -0.72
CA ILE A 27 -8.34 -4.42 -1.79
C ILE A 27 -7.02 -3.68 -1.95
N LEU A 28 -7.05 -2.36 -1.91
CA LEU A 28 -5.83 -1.57 -2.04
C LEU A 28 -4.89 -1.76 -0.86
N LEU A 29 -5.43 -1.96 0.34
CA LEU A 29 -4.59 -2.26 1.50
C LEU A 29 -3.94 -3.64 1.37
N GLU A 30 -4.68 -4.64 0.92
CA GLU A 30 -4.13 -5.97 0.69
C GLU A 30 -3.01 -5.91 -0.35
N GLN A 31 -3.22 -5.16 -1.42
CA GLN A 31 -2.23 -5.00 -2.45
C GLN A 31 -1.01 -4.25 -1.94
N SER A 32 -1.22 -3.23 -1.12
CA SER A 32 -0.13 -2.48 -0.50
C SER A 32 0.70 -3.38 0.41
N GLU A 33 0.05 -4.30 1.11
CA GLU A 33 0.76 -5.29 1.92
C GLU A 33 1.70 -6.12 1.05
N GLN A 34 1.22 -6.63 -0.06
CA GLN A 34 2.05 -7.42 -0.97
C GLN A 34 3.19 -6.59 -1.54
N ASP A 35 2.91 -5.35 -1.92
CA ASP A 35 3.93 -4.45 -2.43
C ASP A 35 4.99 -4.16 -1.37
N PHE A 36 4.57 -3.96 -0.12
CA PHE A 36 5.48 -3.74 0.99
C PHE A 36 6.39 -4.94 1.21
N LEU A 37 5.82 -6.14 1.24
CA LEU A 37 6.60 -7.35 1.47
C LEU A 37 7.63 -7.56 0.37
N SER A 38 7.25 -7.31 -0.86
CA SER A 38 8.16 -7.44 -2.00
C SER A 38 9.26 -6.39 -1.97
N ALA A 39 8.89 -5.13 -1.72
CA ALA A 39 9.85 -4.03 -1.73
C ALA A 39 10.81 -4.11 -0.56
N CYS A 40 10.35 -4.57 0.59
CA CYS A 40 11.14 -4.60 1.83
C CYS A 40 11.79 -5.95 2.08
N ASN A 41 11.56 -6.94 1.23
CA ASN A 41 12.13 -8.28 1.39
C ASN A 41 11.80 -8.86 2.77
N ARG A 42 10.52 -8.76 3.15
CA ARG A 42 10.03 -9.25 4.44
C ARG A 42 8.96 -10.29 4.26
N ALA A 43 8.82 -11.15 5.26
CA ALA A 43 7.77 -12.15 5.31
C ALA A 43 6.48 -11.62 5.93
N ASP A 44 6.58 -10.57 6.74
CA ASP A 44 5.42 -9.98 7.41
C ASP A 44 5.57 -8.46 7.50
N VAL A 45 4.46 -7.80 7.84
CA VAL A 45 4.41 -6.34 7.98
C VAL A 45 4.44 -6.00 9.47
N PRO A 46 5.47 -5.30 9.94
CA PRO A 46 5.50 -4.86 11.34
C PRO A 46 4.41 -3.82 11.60
N GLU A 47 3.97 -3.75 12.85
CA GLU A 47 2.93 -2.78 13.22
C GLU A 47 3.39 -1.34 12.97
N ALA A 48 4.67 -1.07 13.12
CA ALA A 48 5.21 0.25 12.87
C ALA A 48 5.01 0.71 11.43
N ALA A 49 4.73 -0.22 10.51
CA ALA A 49 4.50 0.09 9.11
C ALA A 49 3.02 0.34 8.77
N ASN A 50 2.11 0.30 9.75
CA ASN A 50 0.70 0.53 9.49
C ASN A 50 0.45 1.86 8.76
N GLY A 51 1.08 2.92 9.24
CA GLY A 51 0.94 4.23 8.62
C GLY A 51 1.42 4.26 7.18
N LEU A 52 2.52 3.56 6.93
CA LEU A 52 3.06 3.47 5.58
C LEU A 52 2.10 2.73 4.65
N LEU A 53 1.51 1.63 5.12
CA LEU A 53 0.52 0.90 4.32
C LEU A 53 -0.68 1.78 3.98
N MET A 54 -1.15 2.58 4.95
CA MET A 54 -2.25 3.48 4.71
C MET A 54 -1.89 4.53 3.66
N GLN A 55 -0.68 5.07 3.72
CA GLN A 55 -0.21 6.03 2.72
C GLN A 55 -0.15 5.40 1.34
N MET A 56 0.35 4.18 1.25
CA MET A 56 0.43 3.46 -0.01
C MET A 56 -0.97 3.23 -0.61
N ALA A 57 -1.90 2.78 0.21
CA ALA A 57 -3.26 2.53 -0.24
C ALA A 57 -3.95 3.83 -0.66
N ALA A 58 -3.75 4.91 0.10
CA ALA A 58 -4.33 6.21 -0.24
C ALA A 58 -3.77 6.74 -1.56
N CYS A 59 -2.47 6.54 -1.78
CA CYS A 59 -1.84 6.93 -3.03
C CYS A 59 -2.47 6.21 -4.22
N ARG A 60 -2.67 4.91 -4.10
CA ARG A 60 -3.31 4.12 -5.14
C ARG A 60 -4.76 4.54 -5.35
N TYR A 61 -5.47 4.80 -4.26
CA TYR A 61 -6.85 5.25 -4.35
C TYR A 61 -6.96 6.57 -5.12
N ASN A 62 -6.07 7.50 -4.83
CA ASN A 62 -6.04 8.79 -5.52
C ASN A 62 -5.72 8.63 -7.00
N GLN A 63 -4.82 7.71 -7.35
CA GLN A 63 -4.51 7.44 -8.74
C GLN A 63 -5.72 6.93 -9.49
N LEU A 64 -6.49 6.03 -8.87
CA LEU A 64 -7.72 5.54 -9.48
C LEU A 64 -8.71 6.66 -9.74
N GLY A 65 -8.88 7.53 -8.76
CA GLY A 65 -9.79 8.66 -8.90
C GLY A 65 -9.36 9.63 -9.97
N ALA A 66 -8.08 9.89 -10.09
CA ALA A 66 -7.55 10.85 -11.05
C ALA A 66 -7.57 10.32 -12.49
N GLU A 67 -7.30 9.02 -12.64
CA GLU A 67 -7.19 8.41 -13.97
C GLU A 67 -8.46 7.72 -14.43
N GLY A 68 -9.48 7.71 -13.58
CA GLY A 68 -10.65 6.89 -13.81
C GLY A 68 -10.32 5.44 -13.51
N LEU A 69 -11.29 4.58 -13.75
CA LEU A 69 -11.11 3.15 -13.45
C LEU A 69 -10.42 2.45 -14.60
N SER A 70 -9.20 2.87 -14.88
CA SER A 70 -8.41 2.20 -15.88
C SER A 70 -7.72 0.99 -15.24
N SER A 71 -8.12 -0.20 -15.64
CA SER A 71 -7.46 -1.40 -15.16
C SER A 71 -6.01 -1.47 -15.61
N GLN A 72 -5.65 -0.72 -16.62
CA GLN A 72 -4.29 -0.68 -17.13
C GLN A 72 -3.33 -0.02 -16.13
N SER A 73 -3.83 0.86 -15.28
CA SER A 73 -2.95 1.48 -14.31
C SER A 73 -2.43 0.50 -13.25
N PHE A 74 -3.03 -0.66 -13.15
CA PHE A 74 -2.56 -1.71 -12.24
C PHE A 74 -1.74 -2.78 -12.91
N SER A 75 -1.93 -2.98 -14.21
CA SER A 75 -1.19 -4.03 -14.90
C SER A 75 0.25 -3.57 -15.11
N GLY A 76 1.18 -4.43 -14.82
CA GLY A 76 2.58 -4.16 -15.04
C GLY A 76 3.26 -3.29 -13.99
N THR A 77 2.58 -2.96 -12.92
CA THR A 77 3.18 -2.12 -11.88
C THR A 77 4.18 -2.86 -11.00
N SER A 78 4.15 -4.17 -11.03
CA SER A 78 5.02 -4.96 -10.15
C SER A 78 6.50 -4.77 -10.46
N GLU A 79 6.85 -4.41 -11.69
CA GLU A 79 8.23 -4.29 -12.08
C GLU A 79 8.86 -2.97 -11.69
N SER A 80 8.04 -1.94 -11.46
CA SER A 80 8.55 -0.60 -11.17
C SER A 80 8.02 -0.07 -9.85
N LEU A 81 7.78 -0.96 -8.91
CA LEU A 81 7.18 -0.63 -7.62
C LEU A 81 7.84 0.54 -6.93
N LEU A 82 9.18 0.52 -6.85
CA LEU A 82 9.89 1.57 -6.12
C LEU A 82 9.90 2.90 -6.87
N SER A 83 9.91 2.85 -8.20
CA SER A 83 9.98 4.07 -8.98
C SER A 83 8.62 4.77 -9.10
N ASP A 84 7.52 4.03 -8.90
CA ASP A 84 6.18 4.60 -9.04
C ASP A 84 5.69 5.29 -7.77
N TRP A 85 6.34 5.07 -6.64
CA TRP A 85 5.90 5.63 -5.38
C TRP A 85 6.44 7.04 -5.16
N PRO A 86 5.66 7.92 -4.51
CA PRO A 86 6.18 9.22 -4.08
C PRO A 86 7.39 9.06 -3.17
N GLU A 87 8.20 10.09 -3.12
CA GLU A 87 9.45 10.08 -2.36
C GLU A 87 9.24 9.72 -0.88
N THR A 88 8.18 10.22 -0.27
CA THR A 88 7.86 9.93 1.13
C THR A 88 7.66 8.44 1.36
N ILE A 89 6.94 7.81 0.44
CA ILE A 89 6.67 6.39 0.53
C ILE A 89 7.93 5.59 0.25
N LYS A 90 8.72 6.01 -0.71
CA LYS A 90 10.01 5.36 -1.00
C LYS A 90 10.92 5.34 0.22
N ARG A 91 11.01 6.47 0.92
CA ARG A 91 11.82 6.55 2.13
C ARG A 91 11.30 5.63 3.21
N GLY A 92 9.97 5.55 3.36
CA GLY A 92 9.36 4.63 4.30
C GLY A 92 9.69 3.18 3.98
N LEU A 93 9.59 2.82 2.71
CA LEU A 93 9.93 1.45 2.28
C LEU A 93 11.39 1.14 2.54
N GLN A 94 12.29 2.07 2.27
CA GLN A 94 13.71 1.87 2.53
C GLN A 94 14.00 1.68 4.01
N ARG A 95 13.26 2.37 4.86
CA ARG A 95 13.44 2.25 6.32
C ARG A 95 13.12 0.85 6.82
N PHE A 96 12.14 0.19 6.23
CA PHE A 96 11.71 -1.14 6.65
C PHE A 96 12.37 -2.26 5.86
N ARG A 97 13.14 -1.92 4.85
CA ARG A 97 13.76 -2.92 3.99
C ARG A 97 14.80 -3.72 4.75
N LYS A 98 14.71 -5.04 4.63
CA LYS A 98 15.70 -5.94 5.19
C LYS A 98 16.79 -6.21 4.17
N VAL A 99 18.03 -6.00 4.57
CA VAL A 99 19.18 -6.33 3.75
C VAL A 99 19.53 -7.79 3.98
N ARG A 100 19.63 -8.53 2.89
CA ARG A 100 20.11 -9.90 2.98
C ARG A 100 21.62 -9.88 3.09
N LEU A 101 22.10 -10.41 4.18
CA LEU A 101 23.53 -10.64 4.34
C LEU A 101 23.82 -12.06 3.89
N LEU A 102 24.66 -12.20 2.92
CA LEU A 102 25.11 -13.50 2.42
C LEU A 102 26.28 -14.03 3.21
#